data_6d228fc973d2a08c7eaa0a6e5caec8d5
#
_entry.id   6d228fc973d2a08c7eaa0a6e5caec8d5
#
_cell.length_a   1.000
_cell.length_b   1.000
_cell.length_c   1.000
_cell.angle_alpha   90.00
_cell.angle_beta   90.00
_cell.angle_gamma   90.00
#
_symmetry.space_group_name_H-M   'P 1'
#
loop_
_entity.id
_entity.type
_entity.pdbx_description
1 polymer ?
#
loop_
_entity_poly.entity_id
_entity_poly.type
_entity_poly.pdbx_seq_one_letter_code
_entity_poly.pdbx_strand_id
1 'polypeptide(L)'
;MGGSCRLLGHRGAILPAGRPYQNSLAAFELALRVADGFESDACVSRDGEVFLIHEAKYSDPRCGVQYCAAEHLAPDSAAMLGRRRIDEVDRDTLRRFRLKDGSPIPTLEEALALFVDRPDKLFNIELKGAGAAEAVIPLLASALWGGRIARSSLLVSSFNHGALRAVRHQLPEVPIGALFVAPDQPPTPLFPWDPQSGACYLPLNRESLAEPTLAALAPDFVVIPDSALTPETVEDVVAVLPKARIVAWVFTERREVEGSSLPGRLGEGISPDRLAALIVDDPARALWTLPVIGAGRG
;
A
#
# COMPACT_ATOMS: atom_id res chain seq x y z
N MET A 1 8.30 20.10 9.42
CA MET A 1 9.45 19.23 9.15
C MET A 1 9.45 18.92 7.66
N GLY A 2 10.35 19.54 6.88
CA GLY A 2 10.54 19.23 5.46
C GLY A 2 11.27 17.90 5.34
N GLY A 3 10.54 16.79 5.35
CA GLY A 3 11.12 15.47 5.12
C GLY A 3 11.39 15.27 3.64
N SER A 4 12.56 14.70 3.30
CA SER A 4 12.85 14.22 1.95
C SER A 4 11.80 13.22 1.48
N CYS A 5 11.53 13.16 0.18
CA CYS A 5 10.69 12.13 -0.41
C CYS A 5 11.32 10.75 -0.17
N ARG A 6 10.55 9.81 0.36
CA ARG A 6 11.00 8.43 0.63
C ARG A 6 10.77 7.53 -0.59
N LEU A 7 11.62 6.54 -0.76
CA LEU A 7 11.44 5.48 -1.75
C LEU A 7 11.00 4.20 -1.06
N LEU A 8 9.85 3.65 -1.46
CA LEU A 8 9.31 2.41 -0.92
C LEU A 8 9.23 1.33 -2.00
N GLY A 9 9.63 0.10 -1.68
CA GLY A 9 9.40 -1.04 -2.56
C GLY A 9 7.95 -1.48 -2.53
N HIS A 10 7.29 -1.57 -3.70
CA HIS A 10 5.94 -2.08 -3.87
C HIS A 10 5.92 -3.58 -3.57
N ARG A 11 5.23 -3.97 -2.48
CA ARG A 11 5.21 -5.34 -1.97
C ARG A 11 6.60 -5.91 -1.68
N GLY A 12 7.50 -5.03 -1.20
CA GLY A 12 8.92 -5.31 -1.04
C GLY A 12 9.76 -4.86 -2.23
N ALA A 13 10.92 -5.47 -2.43
CA ALA A 13 11.77 -5.22 -3.60
C ALA A 13 11.89 -6.49 -4.44
N ILE A 14 11.63 -6.37 -5.73
CA ILE A 14 11.70 -7.45 -6.70
C ILE A 14 12.84 -7.12 -7.66
N LEU A 15 13.79 -8.03 -7.80
CA LEU A 15 14.86 -7.90 -8.79
C LEU A 15 14.35 -8.30 -10.19
N PRO A 16 15.03 -7.89 -11.28
CA PRO A 16 14.63 -8.22 -12.65
C PRO A 16 14.49 -9.73 -12.93
N ALA A 17 15.17 -10.57 -12.14
CA ALA A 17 15.02 -12.03 -12.20
C ALA A 17 13.72 -12.57 -11.56
N GLY A 18 12.84 -11.70 -11.04
CA GLY A 18 11.59 -12.06 -10.37
C GLY A 18 11.78 -12.70 -8.99
N ARG A 19 12.96 -12.55 -8.38
CA ARG A 19 13.28 -13.07 -7.03
C ARG A 19 13.96 -11.99 -6.19
N PRO A 20 13.64 -11.89 -4.87
CA PRO A 20 12.60 -12.64 -4.16
C PRO A 20 11.20 -12.33 -4.71
N TYR A 21 10.21 -13.18 -4.41
CA TYR A 21 8.84 -12.94 -4.85
C TYR A 21 8.19 -11.84 -4.00
N GLN A 22 7.32 -11.04 -4.64
CA GLN A 22 6.57 -9.97 -3.96
C GLN A 22 5.82 -10.49 -2.73
N ASN A 23 5.64 -9.63 -1.73
CA ASN A 23 5.00 -9.98 -0.46
C ASN A 23 5.64 -11.20 0.23
N SER A 24 6.97 -11.37 0.11
CA SER A 24 7.75 -12.33 0.89
C SER A 24 8.65 -11.62 1.90
N LEU A 25 9.01 -12.27 3.00
CA LEU A 25 9.96 -11.69 3.97
C LEU A 25 11.30 -11.34 3.30
N ALA A 26 11.76 -12.15 2.35
CA ALA A 26 12.99 -11.88 1.60
C ALA A 26 12.88 -10.61 0.74
N ALA A 27 11.70 -10.35 0.13
CA ALA A 27 11.45 -9.10 -0.61
C ALA A 27 11.42 -7.89 0.33
N PHE A 28 10.85 -8.03 1.52
CA PHE A 28 10.83 -6.97 2.53
C PHE A 28 12.22 -6.65 3.06
N GLU A 29 13.02 -7.67 3.40
CA GLU A 29 14.41 -7.49 3.81
C GLU A 29 15.27 -6.84 2.71
N LEU A 30 15.05 -7.23 1.46
CA LEU A 30 15.74 -6.59 0.34
C LEU A 30 15.35 -5.11 0.24
N ALA A 31 14.06 -4.77 0.31
CA ALA A 31 13.60 -3.39 0.29
C ALA A 31 14.21 -2.56 1.43
N LEU A 32 14.30 -3.11 2.64
CA LEU A 32 14.93 -2.42 3.77
C LEU A 32 16.44 -2.17 3.58
N ARG A 33 17.11 -2.93 2.71
CA ARG A 33 18.52 -2.69 2.35
C ARG A 33 18.70 -1.65 1.26
N VAL A 34 17.79 -1.61 0.27
CA VAL A 34 17.96 -0.79 -0.95
C VAL A 34 17.04 0.43 -1.03
N ALA A 35 16.10 0.57 -0.10
CA ALA A 35 15.11 1.64 -0.09
C ALA A 35 14.87 2.19 1.35
N ASP A 36 13.98 3.15 1.47
CA ASP A 36 13.57 3.71 2.76
C ASP A 36 12.52 2.86 3.48
N GLY A 37 12.09 1.76 2.86
CA GLY A 37 11.09 0.84 3.38
C GLY A 37 10.35 0.12 2.27
N PHE A 38 9.13 -0.33 2.59
CA PHE A 38 8.27 -1.02 1.62
C PHE A 38 6.78 -0.76 1.91
N GLU A 39 5.98 -1.10 0.92
CA GLU A 39 4.54 -1.21 1.01
C GLU A 39 4.13 -2.67 0.92
N SER A 40 3.02 -3.05 1.57
CA SER A 40 2.43 -4.38 1.45
C SER A 40 0.95 -4.40 1.82
N ASP A 41 0.25 -5.40 1.25
CA ASP A 41 -1.20 -5.60 1.34
C ASP A 41 -1.57 -6.48 2.53
N ALA A 42 -2.25 -5.94 3.54
CA ALA A 42 -2.70 -6.67 4.72
C ALA A 42 -4.11 -7.23 4.51
N CYS A 43 -4.20 -8.55 4.35
CA CYS A 43 -5.44 -9.32 4.25
C CYS A 43 -5.66 -10.14 5.52
N VAL A 44 -6.93 -10.34 5.91
CA VAL A 44 -7.30 -11.04 7.15
C VAL A 44 -7.86 -12.42 6.83
N SER A 45 -7.38 -13.46 7.52
CA SER A 45 -7.96 -14.80 7.46
C SER A 45 -9.34 -14.84 8.10
N ARG A 46 -10.11 -15.86 7.81
CA ARG A 46 -11.46 -16.08 8.39
C ARG A 46 -11.47 -16.04 9.92
N ASP A 47 -10.39 -16.42 10.55
CA ASP A 47 -10.20 -16.49 12.01
C ASP A 47 -9.31 -15.41 12.59
N GLY A 48 -9.05 -14.33 11.80
CA GLY A 48 -8.54 -13.05 12.30
C GLY A 48 -7.02 -12.87 12.26
N GLU A 49 -6.24 -13.78 11.67
CA GLU A 49 -4.80 -13.56 11.48
C GLU A 49 -4.54 -12.70 10.23
N VAL A 50 -3.59 -11.77 10.34
CA VAL A 50 -3.26 -10.84 9.24
C VAL A 50 -2.09 -11.39 8.44
N PHE A 51 -2.35 -11.67 7.16
CA PHE A 51 -1.36 -12.11 6.17
C PHE A 51 -1.04 -11.00 5.19
N LEU A 52 0.19 -10.98 4.68
CA LEU A 52 0.64 -10.01 3.69
C LEU A 52 0.63 -10.65 2.30
N ILE A 53 -0.44 -10.40 1.57
CA ILE A 53 -0.65 -10.92 0.22
C ILE A 53 -1.64 -10.05 -0.54
N HIS A 54 -1.40 -9.85 -1.84
CA HIS A 54 -2.31 -9.10 -2.68
C HIS A 54 -3.43 -9.99 -3.22
N GLU A 55 -4.68 -9.54 -3.12
CA GLU A 55 -5.81 -10.11 -3.84
C GLU A 55 -6.11 -9.28 -5.09
N ALA A 56 -5.84 -9.87 -6.25
CA ALA A 56 -6.14 -9.23 -7.51
C ALA A 56 -7.63 -9.25 -7.81
N LYS A 57 -8.14 -8.13 -8.32
CA LYS A 57 -9.49 -8.03 -8.87
C LYS A 57 -9.52 -8.70 -10.24
N TYR A 58 -10.44 -9.63 -10.44
CA TYR A 58 -10.70 -10.23 -11.75
C TYR A 58 -12.20 -10.28 -12.05
N SER A 59 -12.55 -10.30 -13.34
CA SER A 59 -13.94 -10.43 -13.78
C SER A 59 -14.24 -11.89 -14.12
N ASP A 60 -15.23 -12.48 -13.47
CA ASP A 60 -15.77 -13.80 -13.81
C ASP A 60 -17.12 -13.60 -14.52
N PRO A 61 -17.28 -14.07 -15.76
CA PRO A 61 -18.56 -13.94 -16.49
C PRO A 61 -19.76 -14.55 -15.78
N ARG A 62 -19.54 -15.49 -14.83
CA ARG A 62 -20.61 -16.21 -14.14
C ARG A 62 -21.05 -15.56 -12.83
N CYS A 63 -20.15 -14.83 -12.16
CA CYS A 63 -20.40 -14.27 -10.83
C CYS A 63 -19.91 -12.81 -10.66
N GLY A 64 -19.50 -12.16 -11.75
CA GLY A 64 -19.08 -10.78 -11.72
C GLY A 64 -17.65 -10.59 -11.21
N VAL A 65 -17.42 -9.48 -10.49
CA VAL A 65 -16.10 -9.14 -9.95
C VAL A 65 -15.77 -10.02 -8.74
N GLN A 66 -14.58 -10.58 -8.78
CA GLN A 66 -14.02 -11.43 -7.73
C GLN A 66 -12.66 -10.89 -7.29
N TYR A 67 -12.23 -11.25 -6.08
CA TYR A 67 -10.89 -11.00 -5.57
C TYR A 67 -10.25 -12.33 -5.19
N CYS A 68 -9.00 -12.54 -5.58
CA CYS A 68 -8.30 -13.78 -5.31
C CYS A 68 -6.78 -13.58 -5.33
N ALA A 69 -6.11 -14.27 -4.43
CA ALA A 69 -4.64 -14.28 -4.35
C ALA A 69 -3.98 -15.43 -5.14
N ALA A 70 -4.76 -16.28 -5.82
CA ALA A 70 -4.25 -17.51 -6.48
C ALA A 70 -3.11 -17.23 -7.47
N GLU A 71 -3.11 -16.08 -8.15
CA GLU A 71 -2.05 -15.70 -9.09
C GLU A 71 -0.68 -15.51 -8.42
N HIS A 72 -0.62 -15.34 -7.10
CA HIS A 72 0.63 -15.15 -6.35
C HIS A 72 1.14 -16.46 -5.72
N LEU A 73 0.34 -17.52 -5.76
CA LEU A 73 0.64 -18.78 -5.11
C LEU A 73 1.31 -19.79 -6.05
N ALA A 74 2.06 -20.71 -5.46
CA ALA A 74 2.53 -21.91 -6.13
C ALA A 74 1.34 -22.77 -6.59
N PRO A 75 1.48 -23.59 -7.66
CA PRO A 75 0.36 -24.28 -8.30
C PRO A 75 -0.54 -25.06 -7.33
N ASP A 76 0.04 -25.84 -6.41
CA ASP A 76 -0.73 -26.64 -5.44
C ASP A 76 -1.50 -25.75 -4.46
N SER A 77 -0.88 -24.67 -3.97
CA SER A 77 -1.52 -23.71 -3.09
C SER A 77 -2.62 -22.93 -3.81
N ALA A 78 -2.40 -22.55 -5.07
CA ALA A 78 -3.39 -21.90 -5.90
C ALA A 78 -4.61 -22.83 -6.16
N ALA A 79 -4.37 -24.11 -6.44
CA ALA A 79 -5.41 -25.11 -6.61
C ALA A 79 -6.22 -25.30 -5.31
N MET A 80 -5.54 -25.33 -4.15
CA MET A 80 -6.19 -25.44 -2.83
C MET A 80 -6.99 -24.18 -2.49
N LEU A 81 -6.50 -22.98 -2.81
CA LEU A 81 -7.25 -21.74 -2.61
C LEU A 81 -8.48 -21.70 -3.52
N GLY A 82 -8.34 -22.10 -4.77
CA GLY A 82 -9.38 -22.02 -5.79
C GLY A 82 -9.76 -20.57 -6.06
N ARG A 83 -11.05 -20.26 -5.88
CA ARG A 83 -11.62 -18.92 -6.07
C ARG A 83 -11.97 -18.20 -4.77
N ARG A 84 -11.58 -18.78 -3.64
CA ARG A 84 -11.85 -18.18 -2.33
C ARG A 84 -10.98 -16.93 -2.13
N ARG A 85 -11.56 -15.96 -1.42
CA ARG A 85 -10.79 -14.85 -0.87
C ARG A 85 -10.01 -15.30 0.36
N ILE A 86 -9.04 -14.52 0.78
CA ILE A 86 -8.24 -14.80 1.98
C ILE A 86 -9.13 -14.84 3.23
N ASP A 87 -10.14 -13.97 3.34
CA ASP A 87 -11.09 -13.92 4.47
C ASP A 87 -12.05 -15.13 4.57
N GLU A 88 -12.05 -15.98 3.56
CA GLU A 88 -12.82 -17.24 3.55
C GLU A 88 -12.00 -18.46 3.97
N VAL A 89 -10.69 -18.28 4.24
CA VAL A 89 -9.74 -19.36 4.56
C VAL A 89 -9.16 -19.15 5.96
N ASP A 90 -9.08 -20.23 6.76
CA ASP A 90 -8.46 -20.18 8.09
C ASP A 90 -6.94 -20.05 8.02
N ARG A 91 -6.35 -19.52 9.09
CA ARG A 91 -4.90 -19.28 9.21
C ARG A 91 -4.05 -20.54 9.06
N ASP A 92 -4.51 -21.68 9.60
CA ASP A 92 -3.75 -22.92 9.54
C ASP A 92 -3.63 -23.45 8.11
N THR A 93 -4.64 -23.20 7.29
CA THR A 93 -4.60 -23.47 5.85
C THR A 93 -3.70 -22.47 5.13
N LEU A 94 -3.83 -21.16 5.42
CA LEU A 94 -3.00 -20.12 4.80
C LEU A 94 -1.50 -20.30 5.12
N ARG A 95 -1.14 -20.71 6.32
CA ARG A 95 0.24 -20.99 6.72
C ARG A 95 0.88 -22.13 5.92
N ARG A 96 0.06 -23.04 5.36
CA ARG A 96 0.54 -24.12 4.47
C ARG A 96 0.74 -23.66 3.04
N PHE A 97 0.12 -22.58 2.62
CA PHE A 97 0.29 -22.05 1.27
C PHE A 97 1.70 -21.53 1.04
N ARG A 98 2.12 -21.59 -0.23
CA ARG A 98 3.42 -21.11 -0.67
C ARG A 98 3.24 -20.13 -1.80
N LEU A 99 4.02 -19.07 -1.76
CA LEU A 99 4.17 -18.11 -2.88
C LEU A 99 4.88 -18.81 -4.06
N LYS A 100 4.88 -18.19 -5.22
CA LYS A 100 5.47 -18.79 -6.44
C LYS A 100 6.95 -19.16 -6.33
N ASP A 101 7.70 -18.53 -5.44
CA ASP A 101 9.10 -18.88 -5.16
C ASP A 101 9.27 -19.98 -4.10
N GLY A 102 8.18 -20.50 -3.56
CA GLY A 102 8.16 -21.53 -2.53
C GLY A 102 8.19 -20.99 -1.09
N SER A 103 8.34 -19.69 -0.89
CA SER A 103 8.30 -19.08 0.44
C SER A 103 6.87 -19.10 1.04
N PRO A 104 6.73 -19.08 2.37
CA PRO A 104 5.41 -18.94 3.01
C PRO A 104 4.84 -17.53 2.77
N ILE A 105 3.51 -17.39 2.89
CA ILE A 105 2.87 -16.09 2.99
C ILE A 105 3.22 -15.50 4.37
N PRO A 106 3.84 -14.31 4.44
CA PRO A 106 4.18 -13.71 5.74
C PRO A 106 2.95 -13.24 6.48
N THR A 107 3.03 -13.24 7.80
CA THR A 107 2.09 -12.52 8.65
C THR A 107 2.55 -11.07 8.86
N LEU A 108 1.60 -10.20 9.27
CA LEU A 108 1.94 -8.82 9.63
C LEU A 108 2.92 -8.77 10.81
N GLU A 109 2.80 -9.66 11.79
CA GLU A 109 3.72 -9.71 12.94
C GLU A 109 5.15 -10.03 12.51
N GLU A 110 5.35 -10.98 11.58
CA GLU A 110 6.67 -11.29 11.03
C GLU A 110 7.29 -10.11 10.29
N ALA A 111 6.49 -9.36 9.51
CA ALA A 111 6.95 -8.16 8.83
C ALA A 111 7.26 -7.01 9.81
N LEU A 112 6.43 -6.80 10.84
CA LEU A 112 6.68 -5.79 11.88
C LEU A 112 7.99 -6.08 12.64
N ALA A 113 8.33 -7.35 12.84
CA ALA A 113 9.59 -7.73 13.48
C ALA A 113 10.83 -7.24 12.72
N LEU A 114 10.74 -7.02 11.41
CA LEU A 114 11.83 -6.47 10.60
C LEU A 114 12.14 -4.99 10.90
N PHE A 115 11.22 -4.27 11.59
CA PHE A 115 11.37 -2.85 11.92
C PHE A 115 11.93 -2.59 13.32
N VAL A 116 12.16 -3.63 14.09
CA VAL A 116 12.87 -3.51 15.38
C VAL A 116 14.24 -2.91 15.13
N ASP A 117 14.59 -1.86 15.85
CA ASP A 117 15.86 -1.11 15.74
C ASP A 117 16.07 -0.41 14.36
N ARG A 118 15.00 -0.18 13.59
CA ARG A 118 15.04 0.51 12.30
C ARG A 118 14.08 1.71 12.24
N PRO A 119 14.23 2.72 13.10
CA PRO A 119 13.30 3.85 13.17
C PRO A 119 13.35 4.78 11.95
N ASP A 120 14.37 4.65 11.11
CA ASP A 120 14.56 5.37 9.85
C ASP A 120 13.78 4.76 8.68
N LYS A 121 13.32 3.51 8.80
CA LYS A 121 12.57 2.81 7.76
C LYS A 121 11.06 3.02 7.90
N LEU A 122 10.33 2.91 6.77
CA LEU A 122 8.87 3.10 6.70
C LEU A 122 8.19 1.85 6.15
N PHE A 123 7.19 1.37 6.84
CA PHE A 123 6.24 0.35 6.38
C PHE A 123 4.90 1.01 6.05
N ASN A 124 4.52 1.03 4.78
CA ASN A 124 3.16 1.37 4.37
C ASN A 124 2.32 0.09 4.34
N ILE A 125 1.37 -0.01 5.26
CA ILE A 125 0.45 -1.15 5.39
C ILE A 125 -0.85 -0.77 4.70
N GLU A 126 -1.13 -1.35 3.53
CA GLU A 126 -2.43 -1.16 2.88
C GLU A 126 -3.46 -2.13 3.45
N LEU A 127 -4.52 -1.60 4.05
CA LEU A 127 -5.64 -2.41 4.55
C LEU A 127 -6.49 -2.93 3.40
N LYS A 128 -6.58 -4.25 3.26
CA LYS A 128 -7.38 -4.94 2.25
C LYS A 128 -8.51 -5.75 2.88
N GLY A 129 -9.67 -5.70 2.27
CA GLY A 129 -10.81 -6.50 2.71
C GLY A 129 -11.58 -5.94 3.90
N ALA A 130 -12.70 -6.58 4.19
CA ALA A 130 -13.50 -6.28 5.37
C ALA A 130 -12.79 -6.77 6.64
N GLY A 131 -12.93 -6.03 7.75
CA GLY A 131 -12.31 -6.41 9.03
C GLY A 131 -10.80 -6.19 9.13
N ALA A 132 -10.15 -5.66 8.08
CA ALA A 132 -8.70 -5.45 8.09
C ALA A 132 -8.25 -4.46 9.17
N ALA A 133 -8.99 -3.37 9.39
CA ALA A 133 -8.66 -2.40 10.44
C ALA A 133 -8.74 -3.03 11.83
N GLU A 134 -9.81 -3.77 12.10
CA GLU A 134 -10.07 -4.44 13.37
C GLU A 134 -8.99 -5.46 13.74
N ALA A 135 -8.43 -6.14 12.74
CA ALA A 135 -7.36 -7.12 12.95
C ALA A 135 -5.96 -6.47 13.04
N VAL A 136 -5.71 -5.41 12.26
CA VAL A 136 -4.39 -4.73 12.20
C VAL A 136 -4.15 -3.83 13.41
N ILE A 137 -5.16 -3.09 13.87
CA ILE A 137 -5.03 -2.10 14.96
C ILE A 137 -4.42 -2.72 16.23
N PRO A 138 -4.88 -3.87 16.76
CA PRO A 138 -4.29 -4.47 17.96
C PRO A 138 -2.81 -4.84 17.79
N LEU A 139 -2.41 -5.30 16.62
CA LEU A 139 -1.02 -5.65 16.31
C LEU A 139 -0.13 -4.40 16.32
N LEU A 140 -0.58 -3.31 15.69
CA LEU A 140 0.16 -2.04 15.69
C LEU A 140 0.22 -1.44 17.09
N ALA A 141 -0.88 -1.44 17.84
CA ALA A 141 -0.92 -0.99 19.23
C ALA A 141 0.10 -1.74 20.09
N SER A 142 0.13 -3.07 19.99
CA SER A 142 1.09 -3.91 20.72
C SER A 142 2.54 -3.58 20.33
N ALA A 143 2.82 -3.37 19.05
CA ALA A 143 4.16 -3.05 18.58
C ALA A 143 4.64 -1.67 19.04
N LEU A 144 3.75 -0.66 18.97
CA LEU A 144 4.03 0.72 19.38
C LEU A 144 4.17 0.87 20.90
N TRP A 145 3.19 0.37 21.66
CA TRP A 145 3.19 0.51 23.12
C TRP A 145 4.26 -0.36 23.79
N GLY A 146 4.63 -1.47 23.14
CA GLY A 146 5.79 -2.27 23.54
C GLY A 146 7.14 -1.63 23.21
N GLY A 147 7.17 -0.46 22.57
CA GLY A 147 8.41 0.23 22.18
C GLY A 147 9.23 -0.50 21.12
N ARG A 148 8.64 -1.49 20.44
CA ARG A 148 9.35 -2.31 19.44
C ARG A 148 9.51 -1.59 18.10
N ILE A 149 8.61 -0.68 17.78
CA ILE A 149 8.58 0.03 16.49
C ILE A 149 8.30 1.51 16.73
N ALA A 150 8.99 2.38 16.03
CA ALA A 150 8.76 3.82 16.07
C ALA A 150 7.50 4.18 15.27
N ARG A 151 6.76 5.21 15.72
CA ARG A 151 5.58 5.74 14.96
C ARG A 151 5.96 6.21 13.57
N SER A 152 7.14 6.80 13.43
CA SER A 152 7.69 7.27 12.14
C SER A 152 7.96 6.13 11.14
N SER A 153 7.95 4.89 11.63
CA SER A 153 8.14 3.69 10.80
C SER A 153 6.84 3.13 10.25
N LEU A 154 5.69 3.73 10.54
CA LEU A 154 4.39 3.24 10.11
C LEU A 154 3.63 4.28 9.27
N LEU A 155 2.96 3.80 8.25
CA LEU A 155 1.89 4.46 7.50
C LEU A 155 0.81 3.40 7.24
N VAL A 156 -0.44 3.71 7.56
CA VAL A 156 -1.57 2.84 7.22
C VAL A 156 -2.36 3.47 6.10
N SER A 157 -2.51 2.79 4.99
CA SER A 157 -3.27 3.28 3.84
C SER A 157 -4.45 2.36 3.49
N SER A 158 -5.46 2.89 2.85
CA SER A 158 -6.60 2.11 2.37
C SER A 158 -7.45 2.89 1.36
N PHE A 159 -8.05 2.17 0.41
CA PHE A 159 -9.20 2.65 -0.36
C PHE A 159 -10.49 2.72 0.49
N ASN A 160 -10.56 1.91 1.56
CA ASN A 160 -11.65 1.98 2.53
C ASN A 160 -11.39 3.10 3.54
N HIS A 161 -11.85 4.32 3.25
CA HIS A 161 -11.68 5.46 4.14
C HIS A 161 -12.42 5.27 5.48
N GLY A 162 -13.44 4.39 5.53
CA GLY A 162 -14.09 3.96 6.77
C GLY A 162 -13.14 3.19 7.69
N ALA A 163 -12.31 2.29 7.14
CA ALA A 163 -11.28 1.58 7.89
C ALA A 163 -10.22 2.54 8.46
N LEU A 164 -9.83 3.56 7.68
CA LEU A 164 -8.88 4.58 8.17
C LEU A 164 -9.45 5.40 9.34
N ARG A 165 -10.78 5.61 9.42
CA ARG A 165 -11.39 6.26 10.59
C ARG A 165 -11.22 5.44 11.85
N ALA A 166 -11.34 4.10 11.77
CA ALA A 166 -11.08 3.23 12.90
C ALA A 166 -9.63 3.34 13.37
N VAL A 167 -8.66 3.34 12.43
CA VAL A 167 -7.24 3.56 12.74
C VAL A 167 -7.03 4.93 13.39
N ARG A 168 -7.54 6.02 12.81
CA ARG A 168 -7.40 7.37 13.35
C ARG A 168 -7.99 7.51 14.76
N HIS A 169 -9.11 6.83 15.04
CA HIS A 169 -9.74 6.86 16.36
C HIS A 169 -8.95 6.11 17.43
N GLN A 170 -8.41 4.93 17.09
CA GLN A 170 -7.75 4.05 18.07
C GLN A 170 -6.24 4.26 18.16
N LEU A 171 -5.60 4.71 17.08
CA LEU A 171 -4.17 5.00 16.98
C LEU A 171 -3.95 6.38 16.34
N PRO A 172 -4.36 7.47 17.01
CA PRO A 172 -4.34 8.83 16.43
C PRO A 172 -2.94 9.31 16.02
N GLU A 173 -1.91 8.73 16.61
CA GLU A 173 -0.51 9.01 16.32
C GLU A 173 0.06 8.29 15.09
N VAL A 174 -0.65 7.27 14.56
CA VAL A 174 -0.22 6.55 13.36
C VAL A 174 -0.66 7.36 12.13
N PRO A 175 0.29 7.72 11.24
CA PRO A 175 -0.05 8.40 10.00
C PRO A 175 -0.94 7.53 9.12
N ILE A 176 -1.95 8.16 8.49
CA ILE A 176 -2.87 7.49 7.58
C ILE A 176 -2.84 8.11 6.19
N GLY A 177 -3.03 7.25 5.18
CA GLY A 177 -3.07 7.60 3.77
C GLY A 177 -4.38 7.19 3.09
N ALA A 178 -5.13 8.16 2.58
CA ALA A 178 -6.34 7.89 1.81
C ALA A 178 -5.98 7.56 0.37
N LEU A 179 -6.28 6.33 -0.07
CA LEU A 179 -6.04 5.84 -1.43
C LEU A 179 -7.17 6.25 -2.37
N PHE A 180 -6.79 6.61 -3.59
CA PHE A 180 -7.68 6.93 -4.70
C PHE A 180 -7.26 6.17 -5.97
N VAL A 181 -8.23 5.89 -6.84
CA VAL A 181 -7.96 5.42 -8.21
C VAL A 181 -7.77 6.61 -9.15
N ALA A 182 -7.35 6.32 -10.39
CA ALA A 182 -7.14 7.36 -11.41
C ALA A 182 -8.44 8.16 -11.67
N PRO A 183 -8.34 9.46 -12.07
CA PRO A 183 -9.49 10.35 -12.23
C PRO A 183 -10.52 9.88 -13.27
N ASP A 184 -10.09 9.12 -14.26
CA ASP A 184 -10.90 8.57 -15.35
C ASP A 184 -11.62 7.26 -14.99
N GLN A 185 -11.36 6.70 -13.82
CA GLN A 185 -12.02 5.48 -13.36
C GLN A 185 -13.31 5.81 -12.61
N PRO A 186 -14.46 5.18 -12.98
CA PRO A 186 -15.69 5.40 -12.24
C PRO A 186 -15.60 4.80 -10.82
N PRO A 187 -16.36 5.36 -9.85
CA PRO A 187 -16.50 4.73 -8.53
C PRO A 187 -16.98 3.28 -8.68
N THR A 188 -16.29 2.36 -8.02
CA THR A 188 -16.67 0.94 -8.01
C THR A 188 -16.69 0.40 -6.59
N PRO A 189 -17.65 -0.51 -6.22
CA PRO A 189 -17.69 -1.09 -4.90
C PRO A 189 -16.37 -1.79 -4.55
N LEU A 190 -15.87 -1.52 -3.34
CA LEU A 190 -14.72 -2.24 -2.78
C LEU A 190 -15.07 -3.69 -2.46
N PHE A 191 -16.28 -3.90 -1.92
CA PHE A 191 -16.78 -5.19 -1.49
C PHE A 191 -18.06 -5.53 -2.25
N PRO A 192 -17.97 -6.00 -3.52
CA PRO A 192 -19.15 -6.29 -4.32
C PRO A 192 -20.00 -7.44 -3.73
N TRP A 193 -19.44 -8.23 -2.83
CA TRP A 193 -20.15 -9.26 -2.05
C TRP A 193 -20.83 -8.73 -0.79
N ASP A 194 -20.52 -7.49 -0.38
CA ASP A 194 -21.15 -6.78 0.74
C ASP A 194 -21.58 -5.37 0.29
N PRO A 195 -22.69 -5.25 -0.45
CA PRO A 195 -23.18 -3.97 -0.94
C PRO A 195 -23.57 -2.99 0.17
N GLN A 196 -23.81 -3.49 1.39
CA GLN A 196 -24.20 -2.65 2.53
C GLN A 196 -23.02 -1.90 3.13
N SER A 197 -21.77 -2.30 2.85
CA SER A 197 -20.58 -1.63 3.32
C SER A 197 -20.50 -0.17 2.82
N GLY A 198 -21.05 0.11 1.64
CA GLY A 198 -20.96 1.41 0.98
C GLY A 198 -19.55 1.84 0.58
N ALA A 199 -18.52 1.03 0.88
CA ALA A 199 -17.14 1.33 0.57
C ALA A 199 -16.87 1.20 -0.95
N CYS A 200 -16.23 2.23 -1.52
CA CYS A 200 -15.93 2.30 -2.95
C CYS A 200 -14.48 2.69 -3.21
N TYR A 201 -13.95 2.21 -4.34
CA TYR A 201 -12.80 2.85 -4.97
C TYR A 201 -13.26 4.21 -5.49
N LEU A 202 -12.74 5.28 -4.92
CA LEU A 202 -13.09 6.64 -5.32
C LEU A 202 -12.08 7.17 -6.35
N PRO A 203 -12.53 7.81 -7.46
CA PRO A 203 -11.65 8.49 -8.38
C PRO A 203 -11.00 9.70 -7.71
N LEU A 204 -9.76 9.99 -8.09
CA LEU A 204 -9.07 11.19 -7.62
C LEU A 204 -9.59 12.41 -8.37
N ASN A 205 -10.43 13.18 -7.74
CA ASN A 205 -10.91 14.47 -8.24
C ASN A 205 -11.29 15.38 -7.05
N ARG A 206 -11.55 16.63 -7.35
CA ARG A 206 -11.84 17.65 -6.33
C ARG A 206 -13.10 17.33 -5.51
N GLU A 207 -14.11 16.71 -6.11
CA GLU A 207 -15.33 16.30 -5.43
C GLU A 207 -15.03 15.20 -4.38
N SER A 208 -14.32 14.14 -4.77
CA SER A 208 -13.92 13.06 -3.85
C SER A 208 -12.97 13.55 -2.73
N LEU A 209 -12.08 14.50 -3.06
CA LEU A 209 -11.21 15.13 -2.04
C LEU A 209 -11.99 16.01 -1.07
N ALA A 210 -13.06 16.66 -1.53
CA ALA A 210 -13.89 17.55 -0.71
C ALA A 210 -14.98 16.81 0.09
N GLU A 211 -15.07 15.49 0.01
CA GLU A 211 -16.02 14.69 0.79
C GLU A 211 -15.93 15.01 2.28
N PRO A 212 -17.04 15.36 2.95
CA PRO A 212 -17.02 15.75 4.37
C PRO A 212 -16.40 14.68 5.28
N THR A 213 -16.59 13.41 4.92
CA THR A 213 -16.02 12.27 5.67
C THR A 213 -14.50 12.20 5.55
N LEU A 214 -13.93 12.57 4.40
CA LEU A 214 -12.49 12.65 4.19
C LEU A 214 -11.91 13.89 4.90
N ALA A 215 -12.58 15.02 4.81
CA ALA A 215 -12.18 16.24 5.54
C ALA A 215 -12.13 16.00 7.06
N ALA A 216 -13.15 15.31 7.60
CA ALA A 216 -13.20 14.94 9.03
C ALA A 216 -12.12 13.90 9.40
N LEU A 217 -11.73 13.02 8.48
CA LEU A 217 -10.64 12.06 8.66
C LEU A 217 -9.28 12.76 8.77
N ALA A 218 -9.11 13.89 8.09
CA ALA A 218 -7.86 14.67 8.01
C ALA A 218 -6.64 13.75 7.75
N PRO A 219 -6.58 13.08 6.59
CA PRO A 219 -5.49 12.15 6.31
C PRO A 219 -4.15 12.89 6.25
N ASP A 220 -3.08 12.24 6.69
CA ASP A 220 -1.72 12.77 6.59
C ASP A 220 -1.20 12.70 5.16
N PHE A 221 -1.71 11.72 4.41
CA PHE A 221 -1.33 11.50 3.01
C PHE A 221 -2.53 11.25 2.11
N VAL A 222 -2.43 11.75 0.88
CA VAL A 222 -3.27 11.35 -0.25
C VAL A 222 -2.42 10.41 -1.10
N VAL A 223 -2.90 9.17 -1.30
CA VAL A 223 -2.15 8.10 -1.95
C VAL A 223 -2.75 7.89 -3.34
N ILE A 224 -1.99 8.21 -4.39
CA ILE A 224 -2.48 8.35 -5.76
C ILE A 224 -1.71 7.47 -6.74
N PRO A 225 -2.34 7.00 -7.83
CA PRO A 225 -1.61 6.32 -8.89
C PRO A 225 -0.62 7.27 -9.57
N ASP A 226 0.50 6.73 -10.04
CA ASP A 226 1.55 7.48 -10.73
C ASP A 226 1.02 8.27 -11.93
N SER A 227 0.05 7.70 -12.65
CA SER A 227 -0.60 8.34 -13.80
C SER A 227 -1.38 9.61 -13.44
N ALA A 228 -1.80 9.74 -12.18
CA ALA A 228 -2.52 10.90 -11.67
C ALA A 228 -1.59 11.96 -11.03
N LEU A 229 -0.28 11.71 -10.98
CA LEU A 229 0.68 12.67 -10.44
C LEU A 229 0.95 13.77 -11.46
N THR A 230 0.14 14.82 -11.44
CA THR A 230 0.25 16.02 -12.27
C THR A 230 0.26 17.28 -11.42
N PRO A 231 0.76 18.44 -11.93
CA PRO A 231 0.68 19.71 -11.21
C PRO A 231 -0.74 20.07 -10.76
N GLU A 232 -1.74 19.87 -11.61
CA GLU A 232 -3.15 20.16 -11.31
C GLU A 232 -3.66 19.29 -10.16
N THR A 233 -3.32 18.00 -10.15
CA THR A 233 -3.67 17.09 -9.05
C THR A 233 -3.05 17.55 -7.73
N VAL A 234 -1.78 17.96 -7.76
CA VAL A 234 -1.09 18.48 -6.57
C VAL A 234 -1.76 19.76 -6.06
N GLU A 235 -2.14 20.68 -6.95
CA GLU A 235 -2.85 21.89 -6.62
C GLU A 235 -4.23 21.59 -5.99
N ASP A 236 -4.99 20.65 -6.53
CA ASP A 236 -6.28 20.23 -5.99
C ASP A 236 -6.13 19.62 -4.58
N VAL A 237 -5.15 18.74 -4.38
CA VAL A 237 -4.87 18.18 -3.04
C VAL A 237 -4.51 19.29 -2.06
N VAL A 238 -3.64 20.23 -2.45
CA VAL A 238 -3.22 21.34 -1.59
C VAL A 238 -4.40 22.26 -1.26
N ALA A 239 -5.28 22.53 -2.23
CA ALA A 239 -6.42 23.41 -2.04
C ALA A 239 -7.45 22.82 -1.07
N VAL A 240 -7.67 21.52 -1.11
CA VAL A 240 -8.71 20.83 -0.32
C VAL A 240 -8.16 20.27 1.00
N LEU A 241 -6.97 19.70 0.97
CA LEU A 241 -6.31 19.05 2.10
C LEU A 241 -4.89 19.64 2.30
N PRO A 242 -4.76 20.91 2.73
CA PRO A 242 -3.48 21.66 2.71
C PRO A 242 -2.38 21.05 3.58
N LYS A 243 -2.74 20.22 4.56
CA LYS A 243 -1.78 19.53 5.43
C LYS A 243 -1.34 18.17 4.89
N ALA A 244 -2.10 17.57 3.97
CA ALA A 244 -1.76 16.29 3.40
C ALA A 244 -0.57 16.40 2.43
N ARG A 245 0.28 15.38 2.46
CA ARG A 245 1.33 15.18 1.44
C ARG A 245 0.92 14.03 0.53
N ILE A 246 1.60 13.90 -0.60
CA ILE A 246 1.28 12.90 -1.60
C ILE A 246 2.21 11.69 -1.47
N VAL A 247 1.63 10.50 -1.54
CA VAL A 247 2.34 9.23 -1.81
C VAL A 247 1.88 8.76 -3.20
N ALA A 248 2.79 8.51 -4.11
CA ALA A 248 2.44 8.06 -5.46
C ALA A 248 2.83 6.60 -5.68
N TRP A 249 1.95 5.81 -6.36
CA TRP A 249 2.08 4.37 -6.64
C TRP A 249 1.51 4.04 -8.03
N VAL A 250 1.87 3.04 -8.76
CA VAL A 250 3.11 2.26 -8.72
C VAL A 250 3.92 2.65 -9.95
N PHE A 251 5.16 3.00 -9.75
CA PHE A 251 6.04 3.24 -10.88
C PHE A 251 6.63 1.90 -11.34
N THR A 252 6.22 1.46 -12.53
CA THR A 252 6.70 0.23 -13.17
C THR A 252 7.66 0.55 -14.30
N GLU A 253 8.61 -0.35 -14.59
CA GLU A 253 9.57 -0.21 -15.70
C GLU A 253 8.89 -0.02 -17.07
N ARG A 254 7.71 -0.60 -17.29
CA ARG A 254 6.99 -0.49 -18.56
C ARG A 254 6.60 0.94 -18.92
N ARG A 255 6.30 1.77 -17.92
CA ARG A 255 5.92 3.18 -18.15
C ARG A 255 7.12 4.10 -18.33
N GLU A 256 8.30 3.74 -17.82
CA GLU A 256 9.56 4.46 -18.08
C GLU A 256 9.96 4.41 -19.55
N VAL A 257 9.67 3.29 -20.24
CA VAL A 257 9.97 3.10 -21.68
C VAL A 257 9.04 3.92 -22.58
N GLU A 258 7.83 4.25 -22.13
CA GLU A 258 6.83 5.00 -22.91
C GLU A 258 6.92 6.53 -22.77
N GLY A 259 8.03 7.07 -22.23
CA GLY A 259 8.30 8.52 -22.19
C GLY A 259 7.66 9.27 -21.02
N SER A 260 6.99 8.59 -20.11
CA SER A 260 6.47 9.17 -18.86
C SER A 260 7.42 8.93 -17.69
N SER A 261 8.67 9.38 -17.81
CA SER A 261 9.64 9.24 -16.73
C SER A 261 9.24 10.11 -15.54
N LEU A 262 9.32 9.58 -14.33
CA LEU A 262 9.13 10.35 -13.10
C LEU A 262 10.03 11.60 -13.04
N PRO A 263 11.31 11.59 -13.47
CA PRO A 263 12.14 12.79 -13.58
C PRO A 263 11.53 13.89 -14.46
N GLY A 264 10.89 13.55 -15.58
CA GLY A 264 10.20 14.51 -16.43
C GLY A 264 9.01 15.16 -15.72
N ARG A 265 8.17 14.38 -15.07
CA ARG A 265 6.99 14.88 -14.35
C ARG A 265 7.36 15.73 -13.13
N LEU A 266 8.40 15.35 -12.36
CA LEU A 266 8.88 16.13 -11.24
C LEU A 266 9.55 17.44 -11.68
N GLY A 267 10.10 17.50 -12.90
CA GLY A 267 10.63 18.73 -13.51
C GLY A 267 9.55 19.73 -13.96
N GLU A 268 8.29 19.31 -14.06
CA GLU A 268 7.17 20.09 -14.60
C GLU A 268 6.36 20.86 -13.52
N GLY A 269 6.96 21.21 -12.38
CA GLY A 269 6.31 22.10 -11.40
C GLY A 269 5.77 21.42 -10.16
N ILE A 270 6.02 20.13 -9.93
CA ILE A 270 5.67 19.45 -8.68
C ILE A 270 6.75 19.72 -7.63
N SER A 271 6.39 20.46 -6.58
CA SER A 271 7.30 20.72 -5.46
C SER A 271 7.65 19.42 -4.71
N PRO A 272 8.94 19.09 -4.55
CA PRO A 272 9.38 17.91 -3.79
C PRO A 272 8.83 17.87 -2.34
N ASP A 273 8.57 19.01 -1.73
CA ASP A 273 8.02 19.10 -0.38
C ASP A 273 6.59 18.53 -0.27
N ARG A 274 5.89 18.45 -1.39
CA ARG A 274 4.55 17.86 -1.45
C ARG A 274 4.56 16.35 -1.57
N LEU A 275 5.68 15.76 -1.98
CA LEU A 275 5.83 14.31 -2.07
C LEU A 275 6.39 13.76 -0.76
N ALA A 276 5.67 12.80 -0.18
CA ALA A 276 6.11 12.07 1.01
C ALA A 276 6.87 10.80 0.66
N ALA A 277 6.35 10.05 -0.32
CA ALA A 277 6.97 8.81 -0.78
C ALA A 277 6.58 8.47 -2.22
N LEU A 278 7.41 7.64 -2.84
CA LEU A 278 7.17 6.96 -4.11
C LEU A 278 7.22 5.46 -3.87
N ILE A 279 6.21 4.75 -4.34
CA ILE A 279 6.13 3.29 -4.26
C ILE A 279 6.48 2.74 -5.64
N VAL A 280 7.52 1.90 -5.73
CA VAL A 280 8.11 1.43 -7.00
C VAL A 280 8.33 -0.09 -6.98
N ASP A 281 8.25 -0.73 -8.16
CA ASP A 281 8.48 -2.18 -8.28
C ASP A 281 9.95 -2.55 -8.11
N ASP A 282 10.88 -1.73 -8.65
CA ASP A 282 12.33 -1.92 -8.50
C ASP A 282 12.98 -0.70 -7.82
N PRO A 283 13.03 -0.68 -6.48
CA PRO A 283 13.63 0.44 -5.76
C PRO A 283 15.15 0.53 -5.92
N ALA A 284 15.84 -0.56 -6.22
CA ALA A 284 17.27 -0.55 -6.45
C ALA A 284 17.63 0.23 -7.71
N ARG A 285 16.84 0.06 -8.78
CA ARG A 285 17.00 0.80 -10.03
C ARG A 285 16.52 2.25 -9.92
N ALA A 286 15.40 2.47 -9.24
CA ALA A 286 14.83 3.80 -9.07
C ALA A 286 15.80 4.80 -8.41
N LEU A 287 16.68 4.35 -7.49
CA LEU A 287 17.71 5.16 -6.87
C LEU A 287 18.69 5.80 -7.88
N TRP A 288 18.93 5.16 -9.02
CA TRP A 288 19.85 5.66 -10.06
C TRP A 288 19.16 6.61 -11.03
N THR A 289 17.85 6.55 -11.15
CA THR A 289 17.09 7.32 -12.16
C THR A 289 16.40 8.55 -11.59
N LEU A 290 16.32 8.69 -10.25
CA LEU A 290 15.58 9.76 -9.58
C LEU A 290 16.51 10.78 -8.88
N PRO A 291 16.86 11.91 -9.51
CA PRO A 291 17.77 12.91 -8.94
C PRO A 291 17.24 13.55 -7.64
N VAL A 292 15.92 13.54 -7.43
CA VAL A 292 15.27 14.16 -6.25
C VAL A 292 15.47 13.35 -4.97
N ILE A 293 15.68 12.03 -5.08
CA ILE A 293 15.85 11.14 -3.92
C ILE A 293 17.31 11.13 -3.44
N GLY A 294 18.25 11.41 -4.33
CA GLY A 294 19.70 11.40 -4.04
C GLY A 294 20.25 12.63 -3.30
N ALA A 295 19.56 13.75 -3.34
CA ALA A 295 20.07 15.02 -2.80
C ALA A 295 20.15 15.11 -1.25
N GLY A 296 19.68 14.07 -0.53
CA GLY A 296 19.72 14.04 0.93
C GLY A 296 20.62 12.95 1.54
N ARG A 297 21.37 12.22 0.71
CA ARG A 297 22.25 11.12 1.16
C ARG A 297 23.73 11.47 0.93
N GLY A 298 24.18 12.52 1.62
CA GLY A 298 25.60 12.88 1.75
C GLY A 298 26.05 12.73 3.19
#